data_71fbfe636c32ae891c6e44d04c53966e
#
_entry.id   71fbfe636c32ae891c6e44d04c53966e
#
_cell.length_a   1.000
_cell.length_b   1.000
_cell.length_c   1.000
_cell.angle_alpha   90.00
_cell.angle_beta   90.00
_cell.angle_gamma   90.00
#
_symmetry.space_group_name_H-M   'P 1'
#
loop_
_entity.id
_entity.type
_entity.pdbx_description
1 polymer ?
#
loop_
_entity_poly.entity_id
_entity_poly.type
_entity_poly.pdbx_seq_one_letter_code
_entity_poly.pdbx_strand_id
1 'polypeptide(L)'
;MSLLPRATPAAMGVSSRAIDALLDRLEENIEPHSVMIVRHGHVIAEGWWAPYTADRPHLLYSLTKSFTSVAVGLAIADGLLRLDDRIVDVLPGRVPPDVSAQGHRLTVHHLLSMTAGHPQDSLTEAWELEPDDLVKGFLRVPFTTPEGTRHTYDNATTYVLARMVEKVTGRDLPGLLDERLFAPMGIGHAEWDRVASGAAFGFHGLHLTTEAVAAFGELLLRDGVRQGRQLIPADWIELATRRHADTRHGDDWANNPDSLCGYGYQFWMSRHGYRGNGAFGQQCVVAPSQDLVVAVTAAATVEDSMPGALWDCLLPGIGRPDPAGDDQRLADRLKRLSLPPVTGDAGPGRSATAKIDASQDAALPEGTVITVDPMPGGGWRLRLGESVTVEAGHGGWRESAPLGRPVVTTAAWRGDLFVADLYVITTPHRVRLTVDAGTGRASAVWSTVPLTGPILERHLRAPLMTRPDVA
;
A
#
# COMPACT_ATOMS: atom_id res chain seq x y z
N MET A 1 14.04 -1.46 17.79
CA MET A 1 14.62 -2.83 17.83
C MET A 1 14.21 -3.53 16.54
N SER A 2 15.11 -4.40 16.01
CA SER A 2 14.79 -5.21 14.83
C SER A 2 13.71 -6.25 15.14
N LEU A 3 12.75 -6.42 14.25
CA LEU A 3 11.67 -7.40 14.42
C LEU A 3 12.09 -8.82 14.02
N LEU A 4 13.05 -8.94 13.09
CA LEU A 4 13.53 -10.22 12.56
C LEU A 4 15.06 -10.31 12.69
N PRO A 5 15.64 -11.49 12.90
CA PRO A 5 17.09 -11.67 12.85
C PRO A 5 17.63 -11.53 11.42
N ARG A 6 18.91 -11.26 11.26
CA ARG A 6 19.59 -11.12 9.96
C ARG A 6 20.58 -12.26 9.75
N ALA A 7 20.71 -12.67 8.49
CA ALA A 7 21.72 -13.63 8.03
C ALA A 7 22.18 -13.25 6.63
N THR A 8 23.27 -13.82 6.14
CA THR A 8 23.68 -13.65 4.75
C THR A 8 22.84 -14.55 3.83
N PRO A 9 22.64 -14.18 2.55
CA PRO A 9 21.97 -15.04 1.57
C PRO A 9 22.58 -16.42 1.49
N ALA A 10 23.91 -16.52 1.42
CA ALA A 10 24.62 -17.80 1.35
C ALA A 10 24.36 -18.69 2.58
N ALA A 11 24.32 -18.12 3.80
CA ALA A 11 24.03 -18.86 5.03
C ALA A 11 22.60 -19.47 5.01
N MET A 12 21.67 -18.84 4.30
CA MET A 12 20.29 -19.30 4.13
C MET A 12 20.07 -19.99 2.77
N GLY A 13 21.15 -20.36 2.07
CA GLY A 13 21.11 -21.14 0.84
C GLY A 13 20.50 -20.41 -0.35
N VAL A 14 20.69 -19.09 -0.45
CA VAL A 14 20.20 -18.25 -1.57
C VAL A 14 21.38 -17.62 -2.30
N SER A 15 21.31 -17.57 -3.63
CA SER A 15 22.26 -16.87 -4.46
C SER A 15 22.13 -15.35 -4.32
N SER A 16 23.19 -14.65 -3.95
CA SER A 16 23.25 -13.19 -3.94
C SER A 16 23.10 -12.60 -5.33
N ARG A 17 23.53 -13.32 -6.39
CA ARG A 17 23.33 -12.91 -7.78
C ARG A 17 21.87 -12.99 -8.20
N ALA A 18 21.12 -13.95 -7.66
CA ALA A 18 19.69 -14.05 -7.91
C ALA A 18 18.93 -12.86 -7.27
N ILE A 19 19.37 -12.41 -6.10
CA ILE A 19 18.85 -11.19 -5.46
C ILE A 19 19.24 -9.96 -6.28
N ASP A 20 20.49 -9.85 -6.74
CA ASP A 20 20.93 -8.77 -7.63
C ASP A 20 20.08 -8.69 -8.91
N ALA A 21 19.82 -9.84 -9.56
CA ALA A 21 18.96 -9.90 -10.75
C ALA A 21 17.51 -9.48 -10.45
N LEU A 22 17.00 -9.79 -9.25
CA LEU A 22 15.70 -9.30 -8.80
C LEU A 22 15.71 -7.78 -8.66
N LEU A 23 16.74 -7.20 -8.03
CA LEU A 23 16.86 -5.75 -7.89
C LEU A 23 16.90 -5.05 -9.25
N ASP A 24 17.70 -5.58 -10.20
CA ASP A 24 17.75 -5.06 -11.58
C ASP A 24 16.36 -5.07 -12.22
N ARG A 25 15.64 -6.18 -12.11
CA ARG A 25 14.30 -6.33 -12.67
C ARG A 25 13.29 -5.37 -12.03
N LEU A 26 13.40 -5.13 -10.71
CA LEU A 26 12.54 -4.14 -10.03
C LEU A 26 12.83 -2.74 -10.53
N GLU A 27 14.12 -2.34 -10.61
CA GLU A 27 14.54 -1.01 -11.10
C GLU A 27 14.19 -0.77 -12.57
N GLU A 28 14.14 -1.82 -13.40
CA GLU A 28 13.72 -1.72 -14.82
C GLU A 28 12.21 -1.52 -15.00
N ASN A 29 11.39 -2.11 -14.14
CA ASN A 29 9.96 -2.22 -14.37
C ASN A 29 9.10 -1.29 -13.50
N ILE A 30 9.60 -0.90 -12.33
CA ILE A 30 8.86 -0.09 -11.35
C ILE A 30 9.79 0.96 -10.72
N GLU A 31 9.24 1.87 -9.92
CA GLU A 31 10.02 2.72 -9.01
C GLU A 31 10.00 2.05 -7.62
N PRO A 32 11.01 1.22 -7.27
CA PRO A 32 11.02 0.54 -5.99
C PRO A 32 11.40 1.50 -4.86
N HIS A 33 10.73 1.40 -3.72
CA HIS A 33 11.00 2.22 -2.54
C HIS A 33 11.72 1.40 -1.47
N SER A 34 11.32 0.15 -1.30
CA SER A 34 11.96 -0.78 -0.36
C SER A 34 11.77 -2.24 -0.77
N VAL A 35 12.68 -3.08 -0.34
CA VAL A 35 12.58 -4.54 -0.43
C VAL A 35 13.13 -5.18 0.83
N MET A 36 12.45 -6.22 1.31
CA MET A 36 12.96 -7.09 2.36
C MET A 36 12.66 -8.55 2.03
N ILE A 37 13.70 -9.37 2.01
CA ILE A 37 13.62 -10.80 1.71
C ILE A 37 13.94 -11.58 2.99
N VAL A 38 13.00 -12.43 3.40
CA VAL A 38 13.13 -13.28 4.60
C VAL A 38 13.15 -14.74 4.19
N ARG A 39 14.09 -15.48 4.69
CA ARG A 39 14.16 -16.93 4.51
C ARG A 39 14.57 -17.62 5.79
N HIS A 40 13.91 -18.75 6.11
CA HIS A 40 14.13 -19.50 7.34
C HIS A 40 14.09 -18.61 8.60
N GLY A 41 13.16 -17.61 8.61
CA GLY A 41 12.98 -16.65 9.68
C GLY A 41 14.05 -15.55 9.77
N HIS A 42 14.97 -15.47 8.81
CA HIS A 42 16.05 -14.46 8.80
C HIS A 42 15.92 -13.53 7.60
N VAL A 43 16.06 -12.24 7.82
CA VAL A 43 16.25 -11.27 6.74
C VAL A 43 17.60 -11.55 6.08
N ILE A 44 17.56 -11.86 4.79
CA ILE A 44 18.76 -12.17 3.97
C ILE A 44 19.14 -11.03 3.02
N ALA A 45 18.21 -10.14 2.73
CA ALA A 45 18.45 -8.91 2.00
C ALA A 45 17.42 -7.88 2.41
N GLU A 46 17.86 -6.64 2.59
CA GLU A 46 17.01 -5.50 2.87
C GLU A 46 17.59 -4.24 2.23
N GLY A 47 16.76 -3.42 1.60
CA GLY A 47 17.19 -2.20 0.94
C GLY A 47 16.09 -1.17 0.81
N TRP A 48 16.48 0.10 0.86
CA TRP A 48 15.62 1.26 0.68
C TRP A 48 16.25 2.17 -0.36
N TRP A 49 15.48 2.51 -1.37
CA TRP A 49 15.94 3.50 -2.37
C TRP A 49 15.80 4.89 -1.78
N ALA A 50 16.94 5.52 -1.45
CA ALA A 50 16.89 6.90 -0.95
C ALA A 50 16.05 7.79 -1.89
N PRO A 51 15.15 8.64 -1.35
CA PRO A 51 15.06 9.14 0.03
C PRO A 51 14.22 8.29 1.00
N TYR A 52 13.72 7.12 0.60
CA TYR A 52 13.02 6.21 1.51
C TYR A 52 13.98 5.60 2.54
N THR A 53 13.49 5.34 3.76
CA THR A 53 14.30 4.85 4.88
C THR A 53 13.62 3.71 5.66
N ALA A 54 14.40 2.94 6.41
CA ALA A 54 13.94 1.75 7.12
C ALA A 54 12.91 2.04 8.23
N ASP A 55 13.03 3.18 8.87
CA ASP A 55 12.21 3.61 10.01
C ASP A 55 10.90 4.27 9.62
N ARG A 56 10.71 4.57 8.33
CA ARG A 56 9.56 5.29 7.84
C ARG A 56 8.44 4.35 7.40
N PRO A 57 7.23 4.48 7.98
CA PRO A 57 6.09 3.71 7.52
C PRO A 57 5.67 4.15 6.11
N HIS A 58 5.12 3.20 5.36
CA HIS A 58 4.65 3.41 3.99
C HIS A 58 3.19 2.98 3.87
N LEU A 59 2.37 3.72 3.11
CA LEU A 59 0.98 3.40 2.82
C LEU A 59 0.88 2.05 2.09
N LEU A 60 0.17 1.11 2.68
CA LEU A 60 0.05 -0.25 2.18
C LEU A 60 -1.07 -0.46 1.16
N TYR A 61 -1.93 0.54 0.96
CA TYR A 61 -3.12 0.39 0.14
C TYR A 61 -3.92 -0.88 0.49
N SER A 62 -4.33 -1.66 -0.50
CA SER A 62 -5.16 -2.86 -0.31
C SER A 62 -4.48 -4.00 0.45
N LEU A 63 -3.16 -3.99 0.64
CA LEU A 63 -2.50 -4.91 1.56
C LEU A 63 -3.09 -4.80 2.99
N THR A 64 -3.66 -3.65 3.35
CA THR A 64 -4.45 -3.43 4.57
C THR A 64 -5.55 -4.48 4.76
N LYS A 65 -6.17 -4.96 3.68
CA LYS A 65 -7.25 -5.97 3.72
C LYS A 65 -6.82 -7.28 4.40
N SER A 66 -5.56 -7.67 4.22
CA SER A 66 -5.02 -8.87 4.87
C SER A 66 -4.97 -8.73 6.40
N PHE A 67 -4.74 -7.53 6.90
CA PHE A 67 -4.82 -7.24 8.35
C PHE A 67 -6.27 -7.21 8.84
N THR A 68 -7.21 -6.70 8.05
CA THR A 68 -8.64 -6.77 8.36
C THR A 68 -9.12 -8.23 8.38
N SER A 69 -8.64 -9.09 7.47
CA SER A 69 -8.87 -10.54 7.53
C SER A 69 -8.42 -11.14 8.87
N VAL A 70 -7.22 -10.78 9.33
CA VAL A 70 -6.73 -11.24 10.63
C VAL A 70 -7.64 -10.78 11.78
N ALA A 71 -8.13 -9.54 11.74
CA ALA A 71 -9.07 -9.05 12.76
C ALA A 71 -10.38 -9.85 12.75
N VAL A 72 -10.90 -10.24 11.58
CA VAL A 72 -12.05 -11.15 11.46
C VAL A 72 -11.73 -12.52 12.08
N GLY A 73 -10.56 -13.08 11.76
CA GLY A 73 -10.11 -14.36 12.31
C GLY A 73 -9.99 -14.35 13.82
N LEU A 74 -9.49 -13.27 14.41
CA LEU A 74 -9.44 -13.07 15.86
C LEU A 74 -10.83 -13.00 16.46
N ALA A 75 -11.77 -12.26 15.87
CA ALA A 75 -13.14 -12.18 16.34
C ALA A 75 -13.88 -13.54 16.27
N ILE A 76 -13.58 -14.35 15.24
CA ILE A 76 -14.10 -15.72 15.11
C ILE A 76 -13.52 -16.64 16.20
N ALA A 77 -12.20 -16.57 16.42
CA ALA A 77 -11.55 -17.38 17.47
C ALA A 77 -12.04 -17.02 18.88
N ASP A 78 -12.39 -15.77 19.10
CA ASP A 78 -13.00 -15.31 20.36
C ASP A 78 -14.50 -15.69 20.47
N GLY A 79 -15.08 -16.35 19.46
CA GLY A 79 -16.50 -16.75 19.42
C GLY A 79 -17.48 -15.61 19.24
N LEU A 80 -17.00 -14.43 18.83
CA LEU A 80 -17.80 -13.21 18.67
C LEU A 80 -18.41 -13.07 17.27
N LEU A 81 -17.86 -13.77 16.28
CA LEU A 81 -18.28 -13.72 14.88
C LEU A 81 -18.17 -15.12 14.27
N ARG A 82 -18.97 -15.37 13.23
CA ARG A 82 -18.97 -16.63 12.47
C ARG A 82 -18.97 -16.32 10.98
N LEU A 83 -18.50 -17.25 10.16
CA LEU A 83 -18.49 -17.10 8.70
C LEU A 83 -19.89 -17.01 8.08
N ASP A 84 -20.88 -17.64 8.71
CA ASP A 84 -22.28 -17.66 8.31
C ASP A 84 -23.12 -16.52 8.91
N ASP A 85 -22.54 -15.67 9.77
CA ASP A 85 -23.23 -14.51 10.30
C ASP A 85 -23.52 -13.50 9.18
N ARG A 86 -24.79 -13.03 9.14
CA ARG A 86 -25.26 -12.10 8.11
C ARG A 86 -25.00 -10.66 8.53
N ILE A 87 -24.74 -9.81 7.53
CA ILE A 87 -24.56 -8.36 7.75
C ILE A 87 -25.74 -7.78 8.53
N VAL A 88 -26.95 -8.13 8.11
CA VAL A 88 -28.21 -7.61 8.68
C VAL A 88 -28.40 -7.96 10.14
N ASP A 89 -27.87 -9.10 10.59
CA ASP A 89 -27.98 -9.54 11.99
C ASP A 89 -26.90 -8.87 12.87
N VAL A 90 -25.68 -8.68 12.34
CA VAL A 90 -24.58 -8.06 13.08
C VAL A 90 -24.72 -6.54 13.13
N LEU A 91 -25.22 -5.93 12.04
CA LEU A 91 -25.35 -4.46 11.91
C LEU A 91 -26.81 -4.02 11.69
N PRO A 92 -27.78 -4.43 12.55
CA PRO A 92 -29.20 -4.17 12.29
C PRO A 92 -29.55 -2.68 12.17
N GLY A 93 -28.81 -1.80 12.86
CA GLY A 93 -29.01 -0.35 12.77
C GLY A 93 -28.54 0.30 11.47
N ARG A 94 -27.85 -0.48 10.61
CA ARG A 94 -27.33 -0.03 9.30
C ARG A 94 -27.99 -0.74 8.11
N VAL A 95 -29.12 -1.40 8.34
CA VAL A 95 -29.89 -2.06 7.28
C VAL A 95 -30.89 -1.07 6.69
N PRO A 96 -30.84 -0.77 5.38
CA PRO A 96 -31.85 0.10 4.77
C PRO A 96 -33.20 -0.61 4.72
N PRO A 97 -34.35 0.11 4.79
CA PRO A 97 -35.68 -0.51 4.79
C PRO A 97 -36.03 -1.22 3.47
N ASP A 98 -35.33 -0.85 2.40
CA ASP A 98 -35.49 -1.38 1.04
C ASP A 98 -34.42 -2.39 0.65
N VAL A 99 -33.68 -2.96 1.63
CA VAL A 99 -32.67 -3.99 1.38
C VAL A 99 -33.24 -5.17 0.59
N SER A 100 -32.51 -5.60 -0.45
CA SER A 100 -32.94 -6.71 -1.31
C SER A 100 -32.90 -8.06 -0.59
N ALA A 101 -33.60 -9.05 -1.14
CA ALA A 101 -33.55 -10.42 -0.62
C ALA A 101 -32.10 -10.99 -0.62
N GLN A 102 -31.26 -10.61 -1.58
CA GLN A 102 -29.84 -10.99 -1.60
C GLN A 102 -29.06 -10.29 -0.49
N GLY A 103 -29.26 -8.99 -0.28
CA GLY A 103 -28.65 -8.24 0.81
C GLY A 103 -28.90 -8.87 2.19
N HIS A 104 -30.11 -9.43 2.40
CA HIS A 104 -30.44 -10.19 3.62
C HIS A 104 -29.65 -11.49 3.81
N ARG A 105 -29.11 -12.08 2.72
CA ARG A 105 -28.36 -13.35 2.78
C ARG A 105 -26.85 -13.18 2.81
N LEU A 106 -26.32 -11.98 2.62
CA LEU A 106 -24.88 -11.72 2.62
C LEU A 106 -24.27 -12.02 3.98
N THR A 107 -23.24 -12.84 3.97
CA THR A 107 -22.53 -13.30 5.16
C THR A 107 -21.08 -12.83 5.20
N VAL A 108 -20.42 -12.99 6.34
CA VAL A 108 -18.98 -12.75 6.52
C VAL A 108 -18.15 -13.48 5.44
N HIS A 109 -18.53 -14.75 5.11
CA HIS A 109 -17.88 -15.52 4.03
C HIS A 109 -17.92 -14.79 2.69
N HIS A 110 -19.09 -14.30 2.27
CA HIS A 110 -19.25 -13.60 0.99
C HIS A 110 -18.42 -12.31 0.92
N LEU A 111 -18.32 -11.60 2.04
CA LEU A 111 -17.51 -10.38 2.12
C LEU A 111 -16.01 -10.68 2.06
N LEU A 112 -15.54 -11.69 2.81
CA LEU A 112 -14.14 -12.10 2.84
C LEU A 112 -13.64 -12.61 1.49
N SER A 113 -14.46 -13.38 0.79
CA SER A 113 -14.14 -13.96 -0.52
C SER A 113 -14.45 -13.02 -1.69
N MET A 114 -15.01 -11.82 -1.41
CA MET A 114 -15.42 -10.85 -2.44
C MET A 114 -16.40 -11.44 -3.47
N THR A 115 -17.41 -12.15 -2.96
CA THR A 115 -18.44 -12.82 -3.78
C THR A 115 -19.84 -12.32 -3.42
N ALA A 116 -19.99 -11.04 -3.08
CA ALA A 116 -21.28 -10.46 -2.72
C ALA A 116 -22.27 -10.40 -3.88
N GLY A 117 -21.76 -10.30 -5.13
CA GLY A 117 -22.58 -10.32 -6.33
C GLY A 117 -22.75 -8.95 -7.00
N HIS A 118 -22.01 -7.93 -6.62
CA HIS A 118 -21.92 -6.66 -7.35
C HIS A 118 -21.18 -6.87 -8.67
N PRO A 119 -21.51 -6.09 -9.73
CA PRO A 119 -20.87 -6.23 -11.04
C PRO A 119 -19.42 -5.74 -11.07
N GLN A 120 -19.10 -4.79 -10.20
CA GLN A 120 -17.80 -4.09 -10.06
C GLN A 120 -17.59 -3.65 -8.61
N ASP A 121 -16.48 -2.96 -8.32
CA ASP A 121 -16.26 -2.32 -7.02
C ASP A 121 -17.42 -1.36 -6.72
N SER A 122 -18.15 -1.66 -5.66
CA SER A 122 -19.36 -0.92 -5.28
C SER A 122 -19.07 0.33 -4.44
N LEU A 123 -17.81 0.60 -4.10
CA LEU A 123 -17.41 1.63 -3.15
C LEU A 123 -17.96 3.02 -3.48
N THR A 124 -17.71 3.50 -4.69
CA THR A 124 -18.11 4.85 -5.12
C THR A 124 -19.63 4.98 -5.15
N GLU A 125 -20.34 4.05 -5.81
CA GLU A 125 -21.79 4.05 -5.89
C GLU A 125 -22.45 3.95 -4.51
N ALA A 126 -21.89 3.15 -3.61
CA ALA A 126 -22.38 3.03 -2.24
C ALA A 126 -22.26 4.35 -1.47
N TRP A 127 -21.19 5.11 -1.66
CA TRP A 127 -21.05 6.44 -1.05
C TRP A 127 -21.95 7.51 -1.70
N GLU A 128 -22.20 7.42 -3.00
CA GLU A 128 -23.16 8.29 -3.69
C GLU A 128 -24.58 8.06 -3.20
N LEU A 129 -24.97 6.80 -3.00
CA LEU A 129 -26.30 6.43 -2.48
C LEU A 129 -26.49 6.81 -1.00
N GLU A 130 -25.47 6.63 -0.18
CA GLU A 130 -25.51 6.88 1.27
C GLU A 130 -24.19 7.52 1.74
N PRO A 131 -24.01 8.84 1.58
CA PRO A 131 -22.76 9.54 1.93
C PRO A 131 -22.36 9.41 3.39
N ASP A 132 -23.33 9.22 4.30
CA ASP A 132 -23.13 9.15 5.74
C ASP A 132 -23.00 7.71 6.27
N ASP A 133 -23.40 6.70 5.49
CA ASP A 133 -23.37 5.30 5.91
C ASP A 133 -23.07 4.32 4.76
N LEU A 134 -21.80 4.10 4.51
CA LEU A 134 -21.35 3.20 3.45
C LEU A 134 -21.89 1.76 3.58
N VAL A 135 -22.24 1.28 4.80
CA VAL A 135 -22.86 -0.04 4.94
C VAL A 135 -24.27 -0.05 4.36
N LYS A 136 -25.04 1.01 4.57
CA LYS A 136 -26.38 1.16 3.93
C LYS A 136 -26.23 1.28 2.42
N GLY A 137 -25.28 2.12 1.97
CA GLY A 137 -24.99 2.27 0.55
C GLY A 137 -24.65 0.95 -0.11
N PHE A 138 -23.71 0.17 0.47
CA PHE A 138 -23.33 -1.15 -0.01
C PHE A 138 -24.54 -2.09 -0.18
N LEU A 139 -25.45 -2.10 0.78
CA LEU A 139 -26.67 -2.93 0.72
C LEU A 139 -27.72 -2.42 -0.29
N ARG A 140 -27.61 -1.16 -0.79
CA ARG A 140 -28.48 -0.57 -1.80
C ARG A 140 -27.95 -0.69 -3.22
N VAL A 141 -26.63 -0.79 -3.39
CA VAL A 141 -26.05 -1.04 -4.72
C VAL A 141 -26.63 -2.33 -5.28
N PRO A 142 -27.15 -2.34 -6.53
CA PRO A 142 -27.77 -3.52 -7.11
C PRO A 142 -26.82 -4.69 -7.28
N PHE A 143 -27.23 -5.87 -6.82
CA PHE A 143 -26.53 -7.13 -7.09
C PHE A 143 -26.96 -7.66 -8.47
N THR A 144 -25.99 -8.11 -9.27
CA THR A 144 -26.25 -8.61 -10.64
C THR A 144 -26.00 -10.11 -10.80
N THR A 145 -25.31 -10.72 -9.83
CA THR A 145 -25.08 -12.16 -9.78
C THR A 145 -25.42 -12.70 -8.39
N PRO A 146 -25.84 -13.96 -8.26
CA PRO A 146 -26.07 -14.55 -6.94
C PRO A 146 -24.80 -14.51 -6.07
N GLU A 147 -24.99 -14.31 -4.77
CA GLU A 147 -23.92 -14.38 -3.78
C GLU A 147 -23.16 -15.71 -3.85
N GLY A 148 -21.85 -15.71 -3.65
CA GLY A 148 -20.99 -16.90 -3.67
C GLY A 148 -20.62 -17.41 -5.06
N THR A 149 -21.13 -16.84 -6.15
CA THR A 149 -20.96 -17.42 -7.50
C THR A 149 -19.84 -16.76 -8.32
N ARG A 150 -19.61 -15.46 -8.16
CA ARG A 150 -18.61 -14.71 -8.93
C ARG A 150 -17.75 -13.86 -8.01
N HIS A 151 -16.46 -13.92 -8.20
CA HIS A 151 -15.53 -12.97 -7.58
C HIS A 151 -15.62 -11.61 -8.30
N THR A 152 -15.77 -10.55 -7.51
CA THR A 152 -15.62 -9.17 -7.95
C THR A 152 -14.83 -8.44 -6.88
N TYR A 153 -13.66 -7.92 -7.24
CA TYR A 153 -12.85 -7.17 -6.29
C TYR A 153 -13.60 -5.91 -5.86
N ASP A 154 -13.99 -5.85 -4.58
CA ASP A 154 -14.90 -4.83 -4.06
C ASP A 154 -14.41 -4.31 -2.69
N ASN A 155 -13.98 -3.06 -2.67
CA ASN A 155 -13.46 -2.39 -1.49
C ASN A 155 -14.51 -2.24 -0.38
N ALA A 156 -15.77 -2.02 -0.76
CA ALA A 156 -16.85 -1.83 0.21
C ALA A 156 -17.10 -3.09 1.06
N THR A 157 -16.87 -4.31 0.52
CA THR A 157 -16.99 -5.56 1.30
C THR A 157 -16.08 -5.54 2.52
N THR A 158 -14.83 -5.09 2.37
CA THR A 158 -13.86 -5.04 3.48
C THR A 158 -14.18 -3.93 4.48
N TYR A 159 -14.72 -2.79 4.01
CA TYR A 159 -15.24 -1.77 4.92
C TYR A 159 -16.35 -2.32 5.82
N VAL A 160 -17.31 -3.06 5.22
CA VAL A 160 -18.40 -3.70 5.98
C VAL A 160 -17.84 -4.71 6.99
N LEU A 161 -16.87 -5.55 6.60
CA LEU A 161 -16.19 -6.48 7.52
C LEU A 161 -15.56 -5.74 8.71
N ALA A 162 -14.84 -4.63 8.46
CA ALA A 162 -14.26 -3.84 9.53
C ALA A 162 -15.33 -3.31 10.50
N ARG A 163 -16.49 -2.85 9.99
CA ARG A 163 -17.62 -2.42 10.83
C ARG A 163 -18.24 -3.58 11.61
N MET A 164 -18.32 -4.78 11.02
CA MET A 164 -18.81 -5.97 11.74
C MET A 164 -17.87 -6.33 12.88
N VAL A 165 -16.55 -6.37 12.63
CA VAL A 165 -15.53 -6.61 13.67
C VAL A 165 -15.65 -5.60 14.80
N GLU A 166 -15.71 -4.30 14.49
CA GLU A 166 -15.87 -3.25 15.51
C GLU A 166 -17.14 -3.41 16.33
N LYS A 167 -18.24 -3.80 15.69
CA LYS A 167 -19.52 -4.01 16.36
C LYS A 167 -19.46 -5.14 17.38
N VAL A 168 -18.85 -6.29 17.01
CA VAL A 168 -18.85 -7.47 17.88
C VAL A 168 -17.76 -7.42 18.94
N THR A 169 -16.64 -6.75 18.67
CA THR A 169 -15.52 -6.63 19.62
C THR A 169 -15.65 -5.41 20.55
N GLY A 170 -16.48 -4.43 20.18
CA GLY A 170 -16.56 -3.15 20.88
C GLY A 170 -15.31 -2.27 20.77
N ARG A 171 -14.40 -2.57 19.84
CA ARG A 171 -13.13 -1.86 19.60
C ARG A 171 -13.07 -1.39 18.17
N ASP A 172 -12.43 -0.24 17.92
CA ASP A 172 -12.09 0.15 16.56
C ASP A 172 -11.02 -0.78 15.98
N LEU A 173 -11.01 -0.95 14.66
CA LEU A 173 -10.11 -1.86 13.96
C LEU A 173 -8.62 -1.60 14.27
N PRO A 174 -8.13 -0.34 14.27
CA PRO A 174 -6.75 -0.03 14.68
C PRO A 174 -6.43 -0.48 16.10
N GLY A 175 -7.27 -0.19 17.07
CA GLY A 175 -7.04 -0.54 18.48
C GLY A 175 -7.06 -2.05 18.71
N LEU A 176 -7.95 -2.79 18.02
CA LEU A 176 -7.96 -4.24 18.07
C LEU A 176 -6.67 -4.84 17.54
N LEU A 177 -6.21 -4.39 16.35
CA LEU A 177 -4.99 -4.88 15.73
C LEU A 177 -3.74 -4.46 16.51
N ASP A 178 -3.72 -3.27 17.08
CA ASP A 178 -2.60 -2.84 17.92
C ASP A 178 -2.43 -3.77 19.13
N GLU A 179 -3.49 -4.01 19.88
CA GLU A 179 -3.44 -4.85 21.09
C GLU A 179 -3.17 -6.32 20.79
N ARG A 180 -3.83 -6.87 19.75
CA ARG A 180 -3.82 -8.32 19.51
C ARG A 180 -2.71 -8.79 18.57
N LEU A 181 -2.19 -7.87 17.72
CA LEU A 181 -1.22 -8.20 16.70
C LEU A 181 0.04 -7.32 16.77
N PHE A 182 -0.07 -6.00 16.62
CA PHE A 182 1.11 -5.14 16.43
C PHE A 182 1.98 -5.05 17.68
N ALA A 183 1.42 -4.71 18.83
CA ALA A 183 2.17 -4.63 20.07
C ALA A 183 2.83 -5.99 20.46
N PRO A 184 2.12 -7.16 20.38
CA PRO A 184 2.74 -8.46 20.57
C PRO A 184 3.83 -8.81 19.56
N MET A 185 3.76 -8.28 18.33
CA MET A 185 4.81 -8.43 17.32
C MET A 185 6.03 -7.53 17.58
N GLY A 186 5.90 -6.52 18.44
CA GLY A 186 6.90 -5.49 18.67
C GLY A 186 6.85 -4.36 17.64
N ILE A 187 5.75 -4.22 16.90
CA ILE A 187 5.51 -3.11 15.97
C ILE A 187 5.05 -1.91 16.79
N GLY A 188 5.92 -0.92 16.96
CA GLY A 188 5.67 0.22 17.85
C GLY A 188 4.88 1.37 17.24
N HIS A 189 4.69 1.37 15.92
CA HIS A 189 3.99 2.45 15.23
C HIS A 189 3.26 1.92 14.00
N ALA A 190 1.95 2.12 13.99
CA ALA A 190 1.07 1.92 12.84
C ALA A 190 0.20 3.18 12.66
N GLU A 191 0.25 3.79 11.48
CA GLU A 191 -0.58 4.93 11.13
C GLU A 191 -1.77 4.47 10.29
N TRP A 192 -2.92 5.12 10.45
CA TRP A 192 -4.14 4.79 9.73
C TRP A 192 -4.79 6.02 9.12
N ASP A 193 -4.98 6.01 7.82
CA ASP A 193 -5.89 6.94 7.16
C ASP A 193 -7.35 6.57 7.51
N ARG A 194 -8.23 7.57 7.61
CA ARG A 194 -9.57 7.40 8.15
C ARG A 194 -10.62 8.05 7.26
N VAL A 195 -11.84 7.54 7.30
CA VAL A 195 -13.01 8.23 6.75
C VAL A 195 -13.37 9.43 7.62
N ALA A 196 -14.17 10.35 7.09
CA ALA A 196 -14.55 11.59 7.78
C ALA A 196 -15.22 11.38 9.16
N SER A 197 -15.86 10.22 9.39
CA SER A 197 -16.40 9.85 10.70
C SER A 197 -15.34 9.46 11.74
N GLY A 198 -14.06 9.38 11.35
CA GLY A 198 -12.96 8.92 12.20
C GLY A 198 -12.72 7.42 12.18
N ALA A 199 -13.55 6.63 11.52
CA ALA A 199 -13.37 5.19 11.40
C ALA A 199 -12.22 4.85 10.41
N ALA A 200 -11.50 3.75 10.63
CA ALA A 200 -10.53 3.25 9.65
C ALA A 200 -11.25 2.68 8.42
N PHE A 201 -10.65 2.82 7.24
CA PHE A 201 -11.21 2.26 6.00
C PHE A 201 -11.32 0.74 6.05
N GLY A 202 -10.33 0.06 6.63
CA GLY A 202 -10.24 -1.41 6.66
C GLY A 202 -9.76 -2.02 5.35
N PHE A 203 -10.15 -1.49 4.20
CA PHE A 203 -9.68 -1.95 2.88
C PHE A 203 -8.40 -1.27 2.41
N HIS A 204 -8.01 -0.18 3.06
CA HIS A 204 -6.85 0.64 2.73
C HIS A 204 -6.50 1.53 3.93
N GLY A 205 -5.37 2.25 3.88
CA GLY A 205 -5.03 3.31 4.81
C GLY A 205 -4.11 2.92 5.96
N LEU A 206 -3.70 1.66 6.07
CA LEU A 206 -2.64 1.25 7.01
C LEU A 206 -1.27 1.63 6.45
N HIS A 207 -0.44 2.27 7.29
CA HIS A 207 0.95 2.54 7.01
C HIS A 207 1.83 1.73 7.98
N LEU A 208 2.76 0.95 7.45
CA LEU A 208 3.74 0.18 8.21
C LEU A 208 5.13 0.28 7.59
N THR A 209 6.16 0.04 8.38
CA THR A 209 7.52 -0.14 7.85
C THR A 209 7.61 -1.45 7.05
N THR A 210 8.54 -1.52 6.12
CA THR A 210 8.79 -2.74 5.32
C THR A 210 9.11 -3.94 6.21
N GLU A 211 9.85 -3.73 7.30
CA GLU A 211 10.16 -4.78 8.27
C GLU A 211 8.90 -5.29 8.99
N ALA A 212 7.96 -4.41 9.31
CA ALA A 212 6.68 -4.83 9.90
C ALA A 212 5.85 -5.67 8.93
N VAL A 213 5.85 -5.32 7.63
CA VAL A 213 5.19 -6.11 6.57
C VAL A 213 5.86 -7.47 6.41
N ALA A 214 7.20 -7.52 6.38
CA ALA A 214 7.94 -8.77 6.29
C ALA A 214 7.74 -9.66 7.52
N ALA A 215 7.72 -9.07 8.72
CA ALA A 215 7.43 -9.79 9.96
C ALA A 215 5.99 -10.33 10.01
N PHE A 216 5.03 -9.63 9.42
CA PHE A 216 3.67 -10.13 9.25
C PHE A 216 3.64 -11.34 8.30
N GLY A 217 4.32 -11.27 7.16
CA GLY A 217 4.46 -12.41 6.24
C GLY A 217 5.12 -13.62 6.92
N GLU A 218 6.18 -13.41 7.70
CA GLU A 218 6.83 -14.47 8.47
C GLU A 218 5.90 -15.05 9.54
N LEU A 219 5.09 -14.23 10.21
CA LEU A 219 4.09 -14.70 11.15
C LEU A 219 3.06 -15.61 10.46
N LEU A 220 2.58 -15.25 9.27
CA LEU A 220 1.68 -16.09 8.47
C LEU A 220 2.36 -17.41 8.08
N LEU A 221 3.64 -17.36 7.65
CA LEU A 221 4.41 -18.54 7.26
C LEU A 221 4.68 -19.50 8.44
N ARG A 222 4.64 -19.01 9.67
CA ARG A 222 4.77 -19.77 10.93
C ARG A 222 3.43 -20.07 11.60
N ASP A 223 2.36 -20.21 10.83
CA ASP A 223 1.02 -20.56 11.32
C ASP A 223 0.55 -19.64 12.48
N GLY A 224 0.95 -18.38 12.45
CA GLY A 224 0.57 -17.36 13.45
C GLY A 224 1.33 -17.42 14.76
N VAL A 225 2.39 -18.22 14.86
CA VAL A 225 3.23 -18.34 16.07
C VAL A 225 4.41 -17.39 16.02
N ARG A 226 4.58 -16.59 17.04
CA ARG A 226 5.76 -15.74 17.26
C ARG A 226 6.28 -15.88 18.68
N GLN A 227 7.55 -16.20 18.83
CA GLN A 227 8.21 -16.39 20.15
C GLN A 227 7.42 -17.33 21.09
N GLY A 228 6.88 -18.42 20.54
CA GLY A 228 6.09 -19.41 21.28
C GLY A 228 4.66 -18.99 21.62
N ARG A 229 4.19 -17.82 21.16
CA ARG A 229 2.81 -17.33 21.36
C ARG A 229 2.04 -17.43 20.06
N GLN A 230 0.82 -17.97 20.11
CA GLN A 230 -0.14 -17.92 19.01
C GLN A 230 -0.75 -16.52 18.97
N LEU A 231 -0.46 -15.75 17.93
CA LEU A 231 -1.01 -14.41 17.71
C LEU A 231 -2.17 -14.43 16.72
N ILE A 232 -2.10 -15.28 15.71
CA ILE A 232 -3.19 -15.51 14.74
C ILE A 232 -3.50 -17.02 14.79
N PRO A 233 -4.76 -17.43 14.92
CA PRO A 233 -5.12 -18.85 14.94
C PRO A 233 -4.63 -19.57 13.67
N ALA A 234 -4.00 -20.74 13.82
CA ALA A 234 -3.42 -21.49 12.69
C ALA A 234 -4.49 -21.92 11.69
N ASP A 235 -5.64 -22.39 12.19
CA ASP A 235 -6.80 -22.76 11.38
C ASP A 235 -7.37 -21.58 10.59
N TRP A 236 -7.28 -20.35 11.13
CA TRP A 236 -7.64 -19.16 10.38
C TRP A 236 -6.68 -18.89 9.24
N ILE A 237 -5.36 -19.01 9.45
CA ILE A 237 -4.37 -18.82 8.39
C ILE A 237 -4.59 -19.82 7.26
N GLU A 238 -4.72 -21.11 7.60
CA GLU A 238 -5.02 -22.17 6.62
C GLU A 238 -6.29 -21.85 5.82
N LEU A 239 -7.34 -21.41 6.53
CA LEU A 239 -8.60 -21.05 5.90
C LEU A 239 -8.48 -19.81 5.03
N ALA A 240 -7.84 -18.74 5.51
CA ALA A 240 -7.77 -17.46 4.81
C ALA A 240 -6.87 -17.50 3.57
N THR A 241 -5.82 -18.34 3.59
CA THR A 241 -4.82 -18.43 2.52
C THR A 241 -5.06 -19.58 1.55
N ARG A 242 -6.23 -20.19 1.56
CA ARG A 242 -6.67 -21.13 0.52
C ARG A 242 -7.63 -20.45 -0.44
N ARG A 243 -7.77 -21.01 -1.64
CA ARG A 243 -8.69 -20.50 -2.66
C ARG A 243 -10.14 -20.70 -2.27
N HIS A 244 -10.92 -19.62 -2.21
CA HIS A 244 -12.38 -19.61 -2.01
C HIS A 244 -13.14 -19.17 -3.26
N ALA A 245 -12.53 -18.30 -4.06
CA ALA A 245 -13.15 -17.77 -5.27
C ALA A 245 -12.23 -17.93 -6.50
N ASP A 246 -12.86 -18.12 -7.65
CA ASP A 246 -12.18 -18.16 -8.96
C ASP A 246 -12.06 -16.73 -9.50
N THR A 247 -10.85 -16.32 -9.87
CA THR A 247 -10.54 -14.98 -10.39
C THR A 247 -10.32 -14.95 -11.91
N ARG A 248 -10.48 -16.09 -12.60
CA ARG A 248 -10.23 -16.19 -14.05
C ARG A 248 -11.26 -15.48 -14.92
N HIS A 249 -12.32 -14.97 -14.35
CA HIS A 249 -13.41 -14.29 -15.05
C HIS A 249 -13.41 -12.76 -14.86
N GLY A 250 -12.37 -12.21 -14.24
CA GLY A 250 -12.19 -10.76 -14.07
C GLY A 250 -11.46 -10.16 -15.26
N ASP A 251 -12.01 -9.09 -15.83
CA ASP A 251 -11.48 -8.52 -17.09
C ASP A 251 -10.15 -7.78 -16.90
N ASP A 252 -9.94 -7.13 -15.76
CA ASP A 252 -8.78 -6.25 -15.54
C ASP A 252 -7.48 -6.97 -15.16
N TRP A 253 -7.55 -8.22 -14.72
CA TRP A 253 -6.42 -9.00 -14.19
C TRP A 253 -6.00 -10.16 -15.10
N ALA A 254 -6.64 -10.29 -16.28
CA ALA A 254 -6.52 -11.43 -17.18
C ALA A 254 -5.09 -11.68 -17.69
N ASN A 255 -4.23 -10.67 -17.67
CA ASN A 255 -2.86 -10.75 -18.19
C ASN A 255 -1.82 -11.15 -17.13
N ASN A 256 -2.21 -11.29 -15.86
CA ASN A 256 -1.31 -11.67 -14.79
C ASN A 256 -1.56 -13.11 -14.31
N PRO A 257 -0.63 -14.04 -14.57
CA PRO A 257 -0.79 -15.43 -14.17
C PRO A 257 -1.03 -15.64 -12.67
N ASP A 258 -0.45 -14.78 -11.81
CA ASP A 258 -0.64 -14.88 -10.37
C ASP A 258 -2.02 -14.39 -9.92
N SER A 259 -2.62 -13.45 -10.63
CA SER A 259 -3.98 -12.97 -10.33
C SER A 259 -5.06 -13.96 -10.77
N LEU A 260 -4.73 -14.92 -11.65
CA LEU A 260 -5.62 -16.01 -12.08
C LEU A 260 -5.62 -17.22 -11.15
N CYS A 261 -4.79 -17.23 -10.10
CA CYS A 261 -4.70 -18.36 -9.17
C CYS A 261 -5.89 -18.43 -8.19
N GLY A 262 -6.69 -17.38 -8.10
CA GLY A 262 -7.87 -17.30 -7.23
C GLY A 262 -7.67 -16.36 -6.04
N TYR A 263 -8.74 -16.25 -5.22
CA TYR A 263 -8.78 -15.38 -4.05
C TYR A 263 -9.18 -16.18 -2.79
N GLY A 264 -8.48 -15.91 -1.71
CA GLY A 264 -8.78 -16.43 -0.38
C GLY A 264 -9.66 -15.48 0.42
N TYR A 265 -9.47 -15.41 1.74
CA TYR A 265 -10.12 -14.43 2.59
C TYR A 265 -9.21 -13.18 2.73
N GLN A 266 -9.33 -12.26 1.76
CA GLN A 266 -8.55 -11.03 1.64
C GLN A 266 -7.04 -11.26 1.37
N PHE A 267 -6.74 -12.40 0.70
CA PHE A 267 -5.44 -12.75 0.16
C PHE A 267 -5.57 -13.21 -1.28
N TRP A 268 -4.70 -12.75 -2.14
CA TRP A 268 -4.53 -13.26 -3.50
C TRP A 268 -3.75 -14.57 -3.46
N MET A 269 -4.23 -15.57 -4.17
CA MET A 269 -3.42 -16.76 -4.44
C MET A 269 -2.35 -16.42 -5.47
N SER A 270 -1.25 -17.18 -5.48
CA SER A 270 -0.12 -17.03 -6.41
C SER A 270 0.39 -18.40 -6.82
N ARG A 271 1.13 -18.45 -7.92
CA ARG A 271 1.71 -19.71 -8.45
C ARG A 271 2.56 -20.47 -7.41
N HIS A 272 3.18 -19.78 -6.48
CA HIS A 272 4.07 -20.39 -5.47
C HIS A 272 3.65 -20.10 -4.02
N GLY A 273 2.39 -19.71 -3.81
CA GLY A 273 1.86 -19.43 -2.48
C GLY A 273 0.71 -18.43 -2.50
N TYR A 274 0.80 -17.40 -1.66
CA TYR A 274 -0.23 -16.36 -1.56
C TYR A 274 0.41 -15.01 -1.24
N ARG A 275 -0.38 -13.96 -1.39
CA ARG A 275 0.10 -12.60 -1.11
C ARG A 275 -0.99 -11.67 -0.59
N GLY A 276 -0.61 -10.74 0.29
CA GLY A 276 -1.29 -9.48 0.48
C GLY A 276 -0.81 -8.51 -0.61
N ASN A 277 -1.74 -7.85 -1.30
CA ASN A 277 -1.44 -6.99 -2.44
C ASN A 277 -2.10 -5.62 -2.29
N GLY A 278 -1.34 -4.55 -2.47
CA GLY A 278 -1.80 -3.18 -2.47
C GLY A 278 -1.46 -2.47 -3.78
N ALA A 279 -2.29 -1.52 -4.16
CA ALA A 279 -2.09 -0.69 -5.35
C ALA A 279 -0.68 -0.10 -5.39
N PHE A 280 -0.16 0.10 -6.60
CA PHE A 280 1.16 0.66 -6.88
C PHE A 280 2.33 -0.20 -6.39
N GLY A 281 2.14 -1.53 -6.20
CA GLY A 281 3.23 -2.45 -5.90
C GLY A 281 3.55 -2.63 -4.41
N GLN A 282 2.59 -2.39 -3.51
CA GLN A 282 2.73 -2.72 -2.09
C GLN A 282 2.44 -4.21 -1.91
N GLN A 283 3.44 -5.04 -1.60
CA GLN A 283 3.24 -6.48 -1.55
C GLN A 283 3.90 -7.15 -0.34
N CYS A 284 3.19 -8.16 0.17
CA CYS A 284 3.73 -9.15 1.10
C CYS A 284 3.48 -10.53 0.48
N VAL A 285 4.51 -11.09 -0.14
CA VAL A 285 4.45 -12.40 -0.80
C VAL A 285 4.95 -13.46 0.16
N VAL A 286 4.17 -14.53 0.33
CA VAL A 286 4.51 -15.70 1.15
C VAL A 286 4.58 -16.92 0.25
N ALA A 287 5.73 -17.58 0.18
CA ALA A 287 6.00 -18.78 -0.60
C ALA A 287 6.38 -19.95 0.35
N PRO A 288 5.38 -20.71 0.87
CA PRO A 288 5.61 -21.70 1.92
C PRO A 288 6.58 -22.81 1.53
N SER A 289 6.48 -23.32 0.31
CA SER A 289 7.36 -24.40 -0.17
C SER A 289 8.85 -24.01 -0.23
N GLN A 290 9.15 -22.72 -0.27
CA GLN A 290 10.50 -22.16 -0.27
C GLN A 290 10.94 -21.61 1.09
N ASP A 291 10.05 -21.64 2.07
CA ASP A 291 10.23 -20.99 3.38
C ASP A 291 10.71 -19.54 3.20
N LEU A 292 9.94 -18.78 2.38
CA LEU A 292 10.32 -17.47 1.86
C LEU A 292 9.19 -16.45 2.04
N VAL A 293 9.55 -15.26 2.47
CA VAL A 293 8.71 -14.07 2.47
C VAL A 293 9.42 -12.93 1.75
N VAL A 294 8.69 -12.18 0.92
CA VAL A 294 9.20 -10.96 0.29
C VAL A 294 8.22 -9.82 0.50
N ALA A 295 8.70 -8.76 1.16
CA ALA A 295 7.96 -7.51 1.31
C ALA A 295 8.56 -6.45 0.37
N VAL A 296 7.70 -5.75 -0.36
CA VAL A 296 8.08 -4.66 -1.28
C VAL A 296 7.14 -3.48 -1.10
N THR A 297 7.70 -2.27 -1.14
CA THR A 297 6.94 -1.03 -1.37
C THR A 297 7.49 -0.34 -2.61
N ALA A 298 6.62 0.24 -3.43
CA ALA A 298 7.00 0.81 -4.71
C ALA A 298 5.98 1.83 -5.21
N ALA A 299 6.31 2.55 -6.29
CA ALA A 299 5.38 3.25 -7.16
C ALA A 299 5.38 2.55 -8.53
N ALA A 300 4.50 1.57 -8.69
CA ALA A 300 4.32 0.82 -9.94
C ALA A 300 3.07 1.30 -10.68
N THR A 301 3.19 1.56 -11.97
CA THR A 301 2.04 1.82 -12.85
C THR A 301 1.44 0.54 -13.42
N VAL A 302 2.22 -0.56 -13.41
CA VAL A 302 1.80 -1.91 -13.80
C VAL A 302 1.90 -2.80 -12.57
N GLU A 303 0.77 -3.12 -11.96
CA GLU A 303 0.69 -3.78 -10.64
C GLU A 303 1.30 -5.18 -10.59
N ASP A 304 1.52 -5.82 -11.72
CA ASP A 304 1.68 -7.26 -11.81
C ASP A 304 3.06 -7.78 -12.17
N SER A 305 4.04 -6.89 -12.35
CA SER A 305 5.40 -7.29 -12.71
C SER A 305 6.19 -7.94 -11.58
N MET A 306 5.83 -7.65 -10.31
CA MET A 306 6.65 -8.02 -9.17
C MET A 306 6.61 -9.51 -8.82
N PRO A 307 5.46 -10.23 -8.74
CA PRO A 307 5.49 -11.67 -8.50
C PRO A 307 6.24 -12.43 -9.59
N GLY A 308 6.07 -12.05 -10.86
CA GLY A 308 6.84 -12.62 -11.98
C GLY A 308 8.34 -12.46 -11.79
N ALA A 309 8.79 -11.27 -11.40
CA ALA A 309 10.21 -11.00 -11.13
C ALA A 309 10.76 -11.89 -10.00
N LEU A 310 9.98 -12.14 -8.93
CA LEU A 310 10.36 -13.05 -7.85
C LEU A 310 10.54 -14.48 -8.36
N TRP A 311 9.58 -14.95 -9.17
CA TRP A 311 9.62 -16.31 -9.69
C TRP A 311 10.74 -16.54 -10.71
N ASP A 312 11.00 -15.56 -11.56
CA ASP A 312 11.98 -15.66 -12.62
C ASP A 312 13.42 -15.42 -12.14
N CYS A 313 13.62 -14.48 -11.19
CA CYS A 313 14.95 -14.08 -10.75
C CYS A 313 15.38 -14.75 -9.44
N LEU A 314 14.51 -14.73 -8.39
CA LEU A 314 14.89 -15.16 -7.06
C LEU A 314 14.80 -16.67 -6.86
N LEU A 315 13.67 -17.30 -7.27
CA LEU A 315 13.47 -18.74 -7.04
C LEU A 315 14.56 -19.64 -7.65
N PRO A 316 15.08 -19.37 -8.86
CA PRO A 316 16.16 -20.19 -9.43
C PRO A 316 17.45 -20.16 -8.60
N GLY A 317 17.65 -19.16 -7.77
CA GLY A 317 18.81 -19.00 -6.89
C GLY A 317 18.69 -19.73 -5.54
N ILE A 318 17.53 -20.29 -5.25
CA ILE A 318 17.31 -21.05 -3.99
C ILE A 318 18.00 -22.41 -4.08
N GLY A 319 18.78 -22.77 -3.03
CA GLY A 319 19.60 -23.98 -3.01
C GLY A 319 20.91 -23.89 -3.82
N ARG A 320 21.27 -22.70 -4.32
CA ARG A 320 22.46 -22.45 -5.14
C ARG A 320 23.25 -21.26 -4.60
N PRO A 321 23.87 -21.35 -3.42
CA PRO A 321 24.65 -20.26 -2.85
C PRO A 321 25.84 -19.93 -3.73
N ASP A 322 26.16 -18.65 -3.87
CA ASP A 322 27.28 -18.15 -4.63
C ASP A 322 28.61 -18.29 -3.88
N PRO A 323 29.76 -18.14 -4.60
CA PRO A 323 31.07 -18.08 -3.95
C PRO A 323 31.19 -16.96 -2.90
N ALA A 324 32.08 -17.15 -1.97
CA ALA A 324 32.40 -16.13 -0.95
C ALA A 324 32.77 -14.79 -1.62
N GLY A 325 32.19 -13.70 -1.13
CA GLY A 325 32.35 -12.34 -1.62
C GLY A 325 31.16 -11.78 -2.41
N ASP A 326 30.25 -12.61 -2.93
CA ASP A 326 29.05 -12.14 -3.59
C ASP A 326 28.05 -11.53 -2.57
N ASP A 327 27.93 -12.09 -1.38
CA ASP A 327 27.13 -11.53 -0.27
C ASP A 327 27.59 -10.11 0.09
N GLN A 328 28.91 -9.86 0.11
CA GLN A 328 29.44 -8.54 0.44
C GLN A 328 29.12 -7.52 -0.67
N ARG A 329 29.25 -7.91 -1.95
CA ARG A 329 28.89 -7.03 -3.07
C ARG A 329 27.41 -6.65 -3.05
N LEU A 330 26.54 -7.62 -2.78
CA LEU A 330 25.12 -7.38 -2.62
C LEU A 330 24.85 -6.44 -1.46
N ALA A 331 25.45 -6.68 -0.30
CA ALA A 331 25.28 -5.82 0.87
C ALA A 331 25.75 -4.38 0.61
N ASP A 332 26.82 -4.20 -0.16
CA ASP A 332 27.32 -2.89 -0.53
C ASP A 332 26.42 -2.21 -1.59
N ARG A 333 25.77 -2.96 -2.49
CA ARG A 333 24.75 -2.45 -3.40
C ARG A 333 23.51 -1.96 -2.62
N LEU A 334 22.98 -2.82 -1.74
CA LEU A 334 21.77 -2.53 -0.96
C LEU A 334 21.90 -1.23 -0.12
N LYS A 335 23.10 -0.93 0.39
CA LYS A 335 23.38 0.33 1.12
C LYS A 335 23.39 1.58 0.26
N ARG A 336 23.53 1.45 -1.05
CA ARG A 336 23.65 2.57 -2.00
C ARG A 336 22.43 2.77 -2.89
N LEU A 337 21.36 2.02 -2.66
CA LEU A 337 20.13 2.16 -3.42
C LEU A 337 19.60 3.59 -3.28
N SER A 338 19.27 4.21 -4.40
CA SER A 338 18.79 5.59 -4.44
C SER A 338 17.98 5.83 -5.70
N LEU A 339 16.86 6.52 -5.56
CA LEU A 339 16.18 7.10 -6.70
C LEU A 339 17.03 8.25 -7.26
N PRO A 340 16.96 8.52 -8.57
CA PRO A 340 17.74 9.60 -9.14
C PRO A 340 17.17 10.96 -8.72
N PRO A 341 17.99 11.87 -8.15
CA PRO A 341 17.56 13.25 -7.93
C PRO A 341 17.38 13.98 -9.27
N VAL A 342 16.59 15.05 -9.26
CA VAL A 342 16.45 15.93 -10.44
C VAL A 342 17.81 16.52 -10.80
N THR A 343 18.22 16.34 -12.06
CA THR A 343 19.50 16.84 -12.58
C THR A 343 19.33 18.16 -13.34
N GLY A 344 20.31 19.04 -13.23
CA GLY A 344 20.37 20.35 -13.88
C GLY A 344 21.24 21.32 -13.07
N ASP A 345 21.10 22.61 -13.34
CA ASP A 345 21.91 23.68 -12.75
C ASP A 345 21.29 24.28 -11.48
N ALA A 346 22.09 25.03 -10.71
CA ALA A 346 21.61 25.80 -9.55
C ALA A 346 20.72 26.98 -9.95
N GLY A 347 20.70 27.36 -11.23
CA GLY A 347 19.86 28.40 -11.80
C GLY A 347 20.31 29.84 -11.56
N PRO A 348 19.44 30.80 -11.90
CA PRO A 348 19.78 32.20 -12.05
C PRO A 348 19.95 32.95 -10.73
N GLY A 349 19.81 32.33 -9.56
CA GLY A 349 19.91 32.98 -8.26
C GLY A 349 18.82 34.03 -7.97
N ARG A 350 17.74 34.05 -8.73
CA ARG A 350 16.56 34.93 -8.60
C ARG A 350 15.28 34.14 -8.45
N SER A 351 14.27 34.76 -7.83
CA SER A 351 12.94 34.16 -7.72
C SER A 351 12.25 34.06 -9.08
N ALA A 352 11.43 32.99 -9.21
CA ALA A 352 10.52 32.81 -10.34
C ALA A 352 9.09 32.65 -9.82
N THR A 353 8.11 33.13 -10.59
CA THR A 353 6.70 33.03 -10.28
C THR A 353 5.96 32.59 -11.53
N ALA A 354 5.04 31.59 -11.40
CA ALA A 354 4.24 31.09 -12.48
C ALA A 354 2.85 30.69 -11.98
N LYS A 355 1.94 30.40 -12.91
CA LYS A 355 0.59 29.88 -12.59
C LYS A 355 0.42 28.48 -13.16
N ILE A 356 -0.27 27.62 -12.41
CA ILE A 356 -0.61 26.28 -12.84
C ILE A 356 -1.60 26.34 -14.01
N ASP A 357 -1.28 25.63 -15.08
CA ASP A 357 -2.16 25.40 -16.22
C ASP A 357 -3.17 24.27 -15.91
N ALA A 358 -4.31 24.28 -16.61
CA ALA A 358 -5.29 23.20 -16.57
C ALA A 358 -4.67 21.88 -17.03
N SER A 359 -4.87 20.79 -16.25
CA SER A 359 -4.47 19.42 -16.59
C SER A 359 -5.38 18.43 -15.91
N GLN A 360 -5.66 17.30 -16.57
CA GLN A 360 -6.53 16.26 -16.04
C GLN A 360 -5.99 15.62 -14.76
N ASP A 361 -4.66 15.45 -14.65
CA ASP A 361 -3.98 14.83 -13.50
C ASP A 361 -3.24 15.87 -12.64
N ALA A 362 -3.75 17.10 -12.62
CA ALA A 362 -3.14 18.17 -11.87
C ALA A 362 -3.23 17.94 -10.36
N ALA A 363 -2.08 17.96 -9.70
CA ALA A 363 -1.97 17.89 -8.24
C ALA A 363 -2.41 19.20 -7.56
N LEU A 364 -2.45 20.29 -8.30
CA LEU A 364 -2.84 21.62 -7.84
C LEU A 364 -3.92 22.21 -8.75
N PRO A 365 -4.89 22.97 -8.21
CA PRO A 365 -5.91 23.63 -9.02
C PRO A 365 -5.33 24.58 -10.07
N GLU A 366 -6.03 24.72 -11.21
CA GLU A 366 -5.70 25.72 -12.23
C GLU A 366 -5.62 27.13 -11.64
N GLY A 367 -4.66 27.92 -12.09
CA GLY A 367 -4.42 29.27 -11.63
C GLY A 367 -3.67 29.37 -10.30
N THR A 368 -3.39 28.25 -9.61
CA THR A 368 -2.55 28.26 -8.39
C THR A 368 -1.21 28.92 -8.69
N VAL A 369 -0.83 29.89 -7.87
CA VAL A 369 0.46 30.62 -8.00
C VAL A 369 1.57 29.80 -7.36
N ILE A 370 2.61 29.53 -8.14
CA ILE A 370 3.84 28.87 -7.68
C ILE A 370 4.94 29.92 -7.59
N THR A 371 5.67 29.93 -6.48
CA THR A 371 6.87 30.76 -6.33
C THR A 371 8.06 29.88 -6.00
N VAL A 372 9.16 30.08 -6.69
CA VAL A 372 10.45 29.42 -6.49
C VAL A 372 11.45 30.48 -6.01
N ASP A 373 11.87 30.41 -4.75
CA ASP A 373 12.82 31.33 -4.16
C ASP A 373 14.13 30.61 -3.84
N PRO A 374 15.29 31.10 -4.29
CA PRO A 374 16.58 30.56 -3.90
C PRO A 374 16.81 30.74 -2.40
N MET A 375 17.44 29.75 -1.76
CA MET A 375 17.72 29.81 -0.32
C MET A 375 19.20 30.03 -0.03
N PRO A 376 19.53 30.76 1.08
CA PRO A 376 20.87 30.77 1.61
C PRO A 376 21.38 29.35 1.89
N GLY A 377 22.56 29.00 1.39
CA GLY A 377 23.12 27.66 1.54
C GLY A 377 22.69 26.64 0.47
N GLY A 378 22.03 27.10 -0.59
CA GLY A 378 21.64 26.28 -1.76
C GLY A 378 20.24 25.69 -1.69
N GLY A 379 19.73 25.26 -2.84
CA GLY A 379 18.36 24.78 -3.00
C GLY A 379 17.33 25.90 -3.04
N TRP A 380 16.05 25.55 -2.93
CA TRP A 380 14.93 26.47 -3.15
C TRP A 380 13.81 26.28 -2.12
N ARG A 381 13.10 27.36 -1.84
CA ARG A 381 11.80 27.34 -1.17
C ARG A 381 10.71 27.47 -2.21
N LEU A 382 9.81 26.48 -2.24
CA LEU A 382 8.67 26.44 -3.15
C LEU A 382 7.41 26.79 -2.35
N ARG A 383 6.70 27.83 -2.78
CA ARG A 383 5.35 28.13 -2.29
C ARG A 383 4.35 27.68 -3.35
N LEU A 384 3.42 26.79 -2.96
CA LEU A 384 2.41 26.20 -3.80
C LEU A 384 1.05 26.71 -3.33
N GLY A 385 0.57 27.80 -3.94
CA GLY A 385 -0.57 28.54 -3.44
C GLY A 385 -0.29 29.22 -2.09
N GLU A 386 -1.32 29.30 -1.26
CA GLU A 386 -1.24 30.02 0.03
C GLU A 386 -0.86 29.10 1.21
N SER A 387 -1.18 27.80 1.12
CA SER A 387 -1.15 26.86 2.26
C SER A 387 0.09 25.96 2.31
N VAL A 388 0.77 25.72 1.17
CA VAL A 388 1.84 24.72 1.10
C VAL A 388 3.17 25.38 0.81
N THR A 389 4.16 25.17 1.69
CA THR A 389 5.55 25.57 1.50
C THR A 389 6.46 24.38 1.74
N VAL A 390 7.33 24.07 0.77
CA VAL A 390 8.32 23.01 0.86
C VAL A 390 9.70 23.51 0.48
N GLU A 391 10.75 22.86 0.97
CA GLU A 391 12.13 23.13 0.58
C GLU A 391 12.62 22.07 -0.38
N ALA A 392 13.35 22.44 -1.42
CA ALA A 392 13.90 21.56 -2.44
C ALA A 392 15.43 21.58 -2.44
N GLY A 393 16.06 20.40 -2.50
CA GLY A 393 17.50 20.25 -2.60
C GLY A 393 18.00 20.33 -4.04
N HIS A 394 19.24 20.78 -4.25
CA HIS A 394 19.98 20.69 -5.52
C HIS A 394 21.00 19.54 -5.42
N GLY A 395 20.91 18.59 -6.34
CA GLY A 395 21.78 17.40 -6.33
C GLY A 395 21.55 16.45 -5.13
N GLY A 396 20.48 16.65 -4.39
CA GLY A 396 20.09 15.88 -3.22
C GLY A 396 18.67 16.20 -2.77
N TRP A 397 18.33 15.80 -1.57
CA TRP A 397 16.98 15.81 -1.02
C TRP A 397 16.84 16.80 0.13
N ARG A 398 15.66 17.46 0.24
CA ARG A 398 15.27 18.21 1.44
C ARG A 398 13.91 17.76 1.91
N GLU A 399 13.75 17.62 3.22
CA GLU A 399 12.50 17.24 3.86
C GLU A 399 11.75 18.45 4.37
N SER A 400 10.42 18.41 4.23
CA SER A 400 9.46 19.38 4.76
C SER A 400 8.23 18.63 5.24
N ALA A 401 7.43 19.21 6.12
CA ALA A 401 6.14 18.65 6.56
C ALA A 401 5.09 19.76 6.67
N PRO A 402 4.67 20.34 5.54
CA PRO A 402 3.87 21.58 5.54
C PRO A 402 2.51 21.45 6.22
N LEU A 403 1.90 20.25 6.16
CA LEU A 403 0.59 19.97 6.77
C LEU A 403 0.63 18.68 7.64
N GLY A 404 1.83 18.33 8.14
CA GLY A 404 2.02 17.18 9.04
C GLY A 404 2.61 15.96 8.37
N ARG A 405 2.26 15.65 7.10
CA ARG A 405 2.88 14.53 6.37
C ARG A 405 4.22 14.96 5.76
N PRO A 406 5.28 14.18 5.93
CA PRO A 406 6.58 14.53 5.39
C PRO A 406 6.63 14.42 3.85
N VAL A 407 7.26 15.40 3.24
CA VAL A 407 7.55 15.49 1.80
C VAL A 407 9.04 15.65 1.62
N VAL A 408 9.62 14.88 0.72
CA VAL A 408 11.03 15.01 0.36
C VAL A 408 11.14 15.50 -1.08
N THR A 409 11.88 16.59 -1.30
CA THR A 409 11.91 17.29 -2.58
C THR A 409 13.33 17.45 -3.09
N THR A 410 13.51 17.19 -4.39
CA THR A 410 14.74 17.47 -5.15
C THR A 410 14.38 18.34 -6.35
N ALA A 411 15.27 19.23 -6.77
CA ALA A 411 15.01 20.13 -7.88
C ALA A 411 16.29 20.59 -8.60
N ALA A 412 16.09 21.10 -9.82
CA ALA A 412 17.15 21.75 -10.61
C ALA A 412 16.55 22.67 -11.67
N TRP A 413 17.36 23.54 -12.21
CA TRP A 413 17.06 24.32 -13.40
C TRP A 413 17.59 23.63 -14.66
N ARG A 414 16.87 23.78 -15.77
CA ARG A 414 17.26 23.38 -17.13
C ARG A 414 16.98 24.56 -18.06
N GLY A 415 17.94 25.50 -18.13
CA GLY A 415 17.69 26.80 -18.75
C GLY A 415 16.66 27.59 -17.96
N ASP A 416 15.56 28.02 -18.60
CA ASP A 416 14.47 28.78 -17.96
C ASP A 416 13.43 27.85 -17.29
N LEU A 417 13.56 26.53 -17.40
CA LEU A 417 12.64 25.57 -16.82
C LEU A 417 13.17 25.08 -15.46
N PHE A 418 12.45 25.39 -14.38
CA PHE A 418 12.65 24.75 -13.08
C PHE A 418 11.88 23.46 -13.02
N VAL A 419 12.52 22.37 -12.57
CA VAL A 419 11.91 21.06 -12.38
C VAL A 419 12.12 20.62 -10.96
N ALA A 420 11.05 20.14 -10.29
CA ALA A 420 11.14 19.57 -8.95
C ALA A 420 10.31 18.28 -8.87
N ASP A 421 10.83 17.29 -8.14
CA ASP A 421 10.09 16.09 -7.75
C ASP A 421 9.80 16.15 -6.24
N LEU A 422 8.52 16.14 -5.91
CA LEU A 422 7.99 16.16 -4.54
C LEU A 422 7.48 14.76 -4.20
N TYR A 423 8.20 14.02 -3.38
CA TYR A 423 7.80 12.71 -2.88
C TYR A 423 6.99 12.86 -1.61
N VAL A 424 5.72 12.42 -1.60
CA VAL A 424 4.96 12.24 -0.36
C VAL A 424 5.47 10.98 0.29
N ILE A 425 6.56 11.09 1.04
CA ILE A 425 7.54 10.03 1.34
C ILE A 425 6.99 8.84 2.13
N THR A 426 5.79 8.91 2.69
CA THR A 426 5.10 7.78 3.34
C THR A 426 4.10 7.09 2.40
N THR A 427 4.16 7.37 1.10
CA THR A 427 3.22 6.87 0.09
C THR A 427 3.95 6.56 -1.22
N PRO A 428 3.32 5.88 -2.18
CA PRO A 428 3.90 5.68 -3.51
C PRO A 428 3.81 6.91 -4.43
N HIS A 429 3.44 8.08 -3.91
CA HIS A 429 3.05 9.21 -4.75
C HIS A 429 4.12 10.28 -4.82
N ARG A 430 4.36 10.72 -6.04
CA ARG A 430 5.29 11.81 -6.37
C ARG A 430 4.62 12.79 -7.32
N VAL A 431 4.75 14.09 -7.04
CA VAL A 431 4.36 15.17 -7.94
C VAL A 431 5.59 15.69 -8.66
N ARG A 432 5.54 15.73 -9.98
CA ARG A 432 6.49 16.51 -10.79
C ARG A 432 5.94 17.91 -10.99
N LEU A 433 6.66 18.90 -10.44
CA LEU A 433 6.40 20.30 -10.64
C LEU A 433 7.34 20.83 -11.72
N THR A 434 6.81 21.56 -12.69
CA THR A 434 7.60 22.35 -13.64
C THR A 434 7.19 23.81 -13.58
N VAL A 435 8.15 24.73 -13.65
CA VAL A 435 7.92 26.18 -13.66
C VAL A 435 8.77 26.78 -14.77
N ASP A 436 8.12 27.30 -15.80
CA ASP A 436 8.76 28.03 -16.90
C ASP A 436 8.83 29.53 -16.56
N ALA A 437 10.04 29.99 -16.23
CA ALA A 437 10.27 31.37 -15.84
C ALA A 437 10.17 32.36 -17.03
N GLY A 438 10.32 31.88 -18.27
CA GLY A 438 10.18 32.67 -19.48
C GLY A 438 8.74 32.97 -19.84
N THR A 439 7.84 31.97 -19.65
CA THR A 439 6.43 32.13 -20.00
C THR A 439 5.53 32.42 -18.81
N GLY A 440 5.99 32.20 -17.58
CA GLY A 440 5.18 32.33 -16.36
C GLY A 440 4.14 31.21 -16.19
N ARG A 441 4.32 30.07 -16.85
CA ARG A 441 3.43 28.88 -16.79
C ARG A 441 4.04 27.79 -15.92
N ALA A 442 3.20 27.03 -15.25
CA ALA A 442 3.61 25.91 -14.42
C ALA A 442 2.69 24.70 -14.61
N SER A 443 3.23 23.52 -14.32
CA SER A 443 2.44 22.30 -14.20
C SER A 443 2.83 21.52 -12.94
N ALA A 444 1.87 20.83 -12.34
CA ALA A 444 2.10 19.93 -11.21
C ALA A 444 1.32 18.64 -11.47
N VAL A 445 2.02 17.56 -11.81
CA VAL A 445 1.42 16.31 -12.29
C VAL A 445 1.88 15.15 -11.43
N TRP A 446 0.95 14.28 -11.04
CA TRP A 446 1.26 13.05 -10.33
C TRP A 446 1.96 12.03 -11.23
N SER A 447 3.00 11.36 -10.74
CA SER A 447 3.56 10.17 -11.39
C SER A 447 2.65 8.95 -11.22
N THR A 448 2.01 8.85 -10.07
CA THR A 448 0.94 7.91 -9.75
C THR A 448 -0.16 8.70 -9.05
N VAL A 449 -1.34 8.78 -9.66
CA VAL A 449 -2.46 9.54 -9.08
C VAL A 449 -3.00 8.80 -7.85
N PRO A 450 -3.11 9.45 -6.68
CA PRO A 450 -3.70 8.80 -5.50
C PRO A 450 -5.15 8.37 -5.74
N LEU A 451 -5.52 7.17 -5.28
CA LEU A 451 -6.88 6.63 -5.46
C LEU A 451 -7.96 7.43 -4.70
N THR A 452 -7.57 8.27 -3.75
CA THR A 452 -8.47 9.14 -2.98
C THR A 452 -8.57 10.57 -3.56
N GLY A 453 -8.16 10.73 -4.82
CA GLY A 453 -8.26 11.98 -5.59
C GLY A 453 -6.94 12.74 -5.73
N PRO A 454 -6.84 13.64 -6.72
CA PRO A 454 -5.57 14.23 -7.14
C PRO A 454 -5.09 15.43 -6.30
N ILE A 455 -5.87 15.99 -5.40
CA ILE A 455 -5.52 17.25 -4.70
C ILE A 455 -4.38 17.05 -3.72
N LEU A 456 -3.20 17.59 -4.02
CA LEU A 456 -1.97 17.44 -3.24
C LEU A 456 -2.14 17.82 -1.76
N GLU A 457 -2.79 18.95 -1.46
CA GLU A 457 -2.95 19.43 -0.09
C GLU A 457 -3.58 18.38 0.85
N ARG A 458 -4.51 17.57 0.35
CA ARG A 458 -5.12 16.48 1.14
C ARG A 458 -4.10 15.44 1.53
N HIS A 459 -3.22 15.06 0.59
CA HIS A 459 -2.20 14.02 0.80
C HIS A 459 -1.03 14.47 1.68
N LEU A 460 -0.91 15.77 1.92
CA LEU A 460 0.08 16.34 2.85
C LEU A 460 -0.39 16.32 4.31
N ARG A 461 -1.63 15.95 4.57
CA ARG A 461 -2.18 15.81 5.94
C ARG A 461 -1.92 14.41 6.51
N ALA A 462 -1.63 14.33 7.81
CA ALA A 462 -1.47 13.06 8.51
C ALA A 462 -2.25 13.09 9.84
N PRO A 463 -3.13 12.11 10.09
CA PRO A 463 -3.62 11.11 9.13
C PRO A 463 -4.46 11.74 8.00
N LEU A 464 -4.54 11.06 6.87
CA LEU A 464 -5.50 11.46 5.84
C LEU A 464 -6.92 11.17 6.34
N MET A 465 -7.75 12.21 6.32
CA MET A 465 -9.18 12.14 6.65
C MET A 465 -9.94 12.49 5.39
N THR A 466 -10.58 11.52 4.75
CA THR A 466 -11.30 11.77 3.49
C THR A 466 -12.57 10.97 3.36
N ARG A 467 -13.48 11.51 2.57
CA ARG A 467 -14.55 10.77 1.89
C ARG A 467 -14.17 10.70 0.41
N PRO A 468 -14.42 9.59 -0.28
CA PRO A 468 -14.19 9.49 -1.73
C PRO A 468 -15.04 10.45 -2.56
N ASP A 469 -16.20 10.83 -2.04
CA ASP A 469 -17.16 11.73 -2.65
C ASP A 469 -16.82 13.23 -2.47
N VAL A 470 -15.83 13.57 -1.68
CA VAL A 470 -15.35 14.96 -1.52
C VAL A 470 -14.13 15.16 -2.42
N ALA A 471 -14.38 15.26 -3.72
CA ALA A 471 -13.39 15.66 -4.71
C ALA A 471 -13.07 17.14 -4.61
#